data_779ef2607be867f9c455c4534bc80569
#
_entry.id   779ef2607be867f9c455c4534bc80569
#
_cell.length_a   1.000
_cell.length_b   1.000
_cell.length_c   1.000
_cell.angle_alpha   90.00
_cell.angle_beta   90.00
_cell.angle_gamma   90.00
#
_symmetry.space_group_name_H-M   'P 1'
#
loop_
_entity.id
_entity.type
_entity.pdbx_description
1 polymer ?
#
loop_
_entity_poly.entity_id
_entity_poly.type
_entity_poly.pdbx_seq_one_letter_code
_entity_poly.pdbx_strand_id
1 'polypeptide(L)'
;MARESAASFGKEISLPETDYKTNGKDIREVFDGLSLITDKCDKFITRAISNVKIEPSPQWLQNYLMLAGMRPINNIVDITNFVMLETGQPLHAYDLDKLNGNITIRESDECEIVKTIDGEDRKLDKSMLVIADKSGVIG
;
A
#
# COMPACT_ATOMS: atom_id res chain seq x y z
N MET A 1 6.90 18.02 -6.17
CA MET A 1 7.64 18.39 -7.41
C MET A 1 6.72 18.94 -8.50
N ALA A 2 5.70 18.21 -8.98
CA ALA A 2 4.84 18.71 -10.08
C ALA A 2 4.22 20.10 -9.83
N ARG A 3 3.71 20.36 -8.62
CA ARG A 3 3.15 21.67 -8.24
C ARG A 3 4.20 22.78 -8.27
N GLU A 4 5.40 22.50 -7.76
CA GLU A 4 6.51 23.46 -7.78
C GLU A 4 6.97 23.75 -9.22
N SER A 5 7.09 22.70 -10.04
CA SER A 5 7.42 22.87 -11.45
C SER A 5 6.36 23.67 -12.19
N ALA A 6 5.09 23.36 -11.97
CA ALA A 6 3.98 24.09 -12.58
C ALA A 6 4.01 25.58 -12.20
N ALA A 7 4.19 25.88 -10.91
CA ALA A 7 4.33 27.26 -10.43
C ALA A 7 5.53 27.98 -11.05
N SER A 8 6.70 27.33 -11.10
CA SER A 8 7.94 27.92 -11.65
C SER A 8 7.85 28.19 -13.15
N PHE A 9 7.12 27.37 -13.91
CA PHE A 9 6.96 27.50 -15.34
C PHE A 9 5.67 28.19 -15.78
N GLY A 10 4.87 28.67 -14.84
CA GLY A 10 3.57 29.33 -15.13
C GLY A 10 2.60 28.39 -15.86
N LYS A 11 2.61 27.10 -15.51
CA LYS A 11 1.76 26.07 -16.10
C LYS A 11 0.68 25.63 -15.11
N GLU A 12 -0.47 25.25 -15.63
CA GLU A 12 -1.48 24.57 -14.83
C GLU A 12 -1.11 23.12 -14.58
N ILE A 13 -1.46 22.61 -13.40
CA ILE A 13 -1.30 21.20 -13.06
C ILE A 13 -2.58 20.45 -13.42
N SER A 14 -2.44 19.34 -14.15
CA SER A 14 -3.53 18.40 -14.39
C SER A 14 -3.42 17.26 -13.40
N LEU A 15 -4.43 17.07 -12.57
CA LEU A 15 -4.52 15.93 -11.68
C LEU A 15 -5.08 14.72 -12.43
N PRO A 16 -4.65 13.50 -12.09
CA PRO A 16 -5.24 12.31 -12.69
C PRO A 16 -6.73 12.20 -12.36
N GLU A 17 -7.50 11.64 -13.28
CA GLU A 17 -8.91 11.31 -13.04
C GLU A 17 -9.01 10.25 -11.93
N THR A 18 -9.87 10.50 -10.96
CA THR A 18 -10.09 9.61 -9.82
C THR A 18 -11.48 8.97 -9.79
N ASP A 19 -12.29 9.26 -10.79
CA ASP A 19 -13.63 8.72 -10.89
C ASP A 19 -13.59 7.24 -11.33
N TYR A 20 -14.12 6.39 -10.48
CA TYR A 20 -14.23 4.95 -10.77
C TYR A 20 -15.58 4.42 -10.26
N LYS A 21 -16.08 3.41 -10.95
CA LYS A 21 -17.31 2.72 -10.55
C LYS A 21 -16.97 1.51 -9.70
N THR A 22 -17.57 1.43 -8.53
CA THR A 22 -17.56 0.20 -7.74
C THR A 22 -18.60 -0.76 -8.29
N ASN A 23 -18.23 -2.03 -8.47
CA ASN A 23 -19.10 -3.06 -9.04
C ASN A 23 -19.09 -4.35 -8.21
N GLY A 24 -18.43 -4.34 -7.08
CA GLY A 24 -18.30 -5.49 -6.20
C GLY A 24 -19.34 -5.51 -5.06
N LYS A 25 -19.20 -6.49 -4.22
CA LYS A 25 -19.90 -6.57 -2.93
C LYS A 25 -19.42 -5.46 -2.00
N ASP A 26 -20.20 -5.18 -0.95
CA ASP A 26 -19.72 -4.34 0.14
C ASP A 26 -18.46 -4.97 0.75
N ILE A 27 -17.45 -4.15 1.03
CA ILE A 27 -16.19 -4.64 1.61
C ILE A 27 -16.43 -5.40 2.92
N ARG A 28 -17.45 -5.03 3.68
CA ARG A 28 -17.85 -5.69 4.94
C ARG A 28 -18.35 -7.13 4.79
N GLU A 29 -18.66 -7.54 3.55
CA GLU A 29 -19.06 -8.93 3.27
C GLU A 29 -17.85 -9.84 2.99
N VAL A 30 -16.69 -9.26 2.70
CA VAL A 30 -15.49 -9.97 2.23
C VAL A 30 -14.25 -9.73 3.10
N PHE A 31 -14.33 -8.79 4.03
CA PHE A 31 -13.21 -8.40 4.87
C PHE A 31 -13.68 -8.12 6.30
N ASP A 32 -13.02 -8.71 7.28
CA ASP A 32 -13.42 -8.67 8.69
C ASP A 32 -13.32 -7.29 9.34
N GLY A 33 -12.56 -6.38 8.73
CA GLY A 33 -12.51 -4.99 9.17
C GLY A 33 -11.11 -4.44 9.43
N LEU A 34 -11.10 -3.18 9.85
CA LEU A 34 -9.90 -2.40 10.13
C LEU A 34 -10.03 -1.78 11.52
N SER A 35 -8.97 -1.87 12.31
CA SER A 35 -8.86 -1.23 13.63
C SER A 35 -7.64 -0.33 13.68
N LEU A 36 -7.81 0.89 14.17
CA LEU A 36 -6.72 1.81 14.49
C LEU A 36 -6.59 1.87 16.01
N ILE A 37 -5.47 1.37 16.55
CA ILE A 37 -5.21 1.29 18.01
C ILE A 37 -3.97 2.15 18.35
N THR A 38 -3.82 3.27 17.68
CA THR A 38 -2.70 4.19 17.89
C THR A 38 -3.11 5.59 17.46
N ASP A 39 -2.52 6.59 18.09
CA ASP A 39 -2.62 8.00 17.74
C ASP A 39 -1.58 8.44 16.67
N LYS A 40 -0.67 7.54 16.30
CA LYS A 40 0.36 7.80 15.27
C LYS A 40 -0.12 7.61 13.83
N CYS A 41 -1.35 7.15 13.64
CA CYS A 41 -1.96 6.96 12.33
C CYS A 41 -3.35 7.61 12.30
N ASP A 42 -3.44 8.80 11.74
CA ASP A 42 -4.70 9.56 11.67
C ASP A 42 -5.72 8.93 10.72
N LYS A 43 -5.24 8.24 9.69
CA LYS A 43 -6.11 7.69 8.65
C LYS A 43 -5.49 6.49 7.96
N PHE A 44 -6.26 5.42 7.85
CA PHE A 44 -5.93 4.25 7.03
C PHE A 44 -7.15 3.86 6.20
N ILE A 45 -6.96 3.62 4.91
CA ILE A 45 -8.06 3.29 3.99
C ILE A 45 -7.78 1.93 3.38
N THR A 46 -8.79 1.07 3.36
CA THR A 46 -8.74 -0.25 2.73
C THR A 46 -9.74 -0.35 1.59
N ARG A 47 -9.39 -1.12 0.58
CA ARG A 47 -10.25 -1.50 -0.54
C ARG A 47 -10.05 -2.95 -0.88
N ALA A 48 -11.13 -3.66 -1.15
CA ALA A 48 -11.08 -5.01 -1.69
C ALA A 48 -11.20 -4.95 -3.22
N ILE A 49 -10.34 -5.70 -3.89
CA ILE A 49 -10.34 -5.84 -5.35
C ILE A 49 -10.42 -7.34 -5.65
N SER A 50 -11.41 -7.75 -6.42
CA SER A 50 -11.64 -9.14 -6.78
C SER A 50 -11.21 -9.44 -8.23
N ASN A 51 -11.08 -10.73 -8.56
CA ASN A 51 -10.70 -11.21 -9.88
C ASN A 51 -9.32 -10.69 -10.35
N VAL A 52 -8.41 -10.52 -9.40
CA VAL A 52 -7.05 -10.10 -9.68
C VAL A 52 -6.28 -11.26 -10.29
N LYS A 53 -5.58 -10.99 -11.40
CA LYS A 53 -4.64 -11.92 -12.01
C LYS A 53 -3.25 -11.32 -11.94
N ILE A 54 -2.35 -12.02 -11.30
CA ILE A 54 -0.95 -11.57 -11.19
C ILE A 54 -0.25 -11.84 -12.52
N GLU A 55 0.20 -10.77 -13.16
CA GLU A 55 0.85 -10.79 -14.46
C GLU A 55 1.99 -9.77 -14.49
N PRO A 56 2.92 -9.85 -15.46
CA PRO A 56 3.85 -8.77 -15.71
C PRO A 56 3.11 -7.47 -16.03
N SER A 57 3.61 -6.38 -15.52
CA SER A 57 3.07 -5.04 -15.82
C SER A 57 3.18 -4.71 -17.31
N PRO A 58 2.28 -3.87 -17.85
CA PRO A 58 2.42 -3.36 -19.19
C PRO A 58 3.73 -2.56 -19.34
N GLN A 59 4.31 -2.58 -20.54
CA GLN A 59 5.64 -2.03 -20.80
C GLN A 59 5.80 -0.56 -20.39
N TRP A 60 4.75 0.25 -20.56
CA TRP A 60 4.79 1.66 -20.16
C TRP A 60 5.02 1.81 -18.66
N LEU A 61 4.36 1.00 -17.82
CA LEU A 61 4.49 1.03 -16.36
C LEU A 61 5.88 0.57 -15.93
N GLN A 62 6.39 -0.52 -16.54
CA GLN A 62 7.75 -0.99 -16.31
C GLN A 62 8.78 0.11 -16.63
N ASN A 63 8.63 0.80 -17.77
CA ASN A 63 9.52 1.88 -18.17
C ASN A 63 9.52 3.04 -17.16
N TYR A 64 8.35 3.45 -16.67
CA TYR A 64 8.23 4.49 -15.65
C TYR A 64 8.97 4.13 -14.36
N LEU A 65 8.76 2.90 -13.87
CA LEU A 65 9.44 2.42 -12.67
C LEU A 65 10.96 2.34 -12.85
N MET A 66 11.43 1.81 -13.98
CA MET A 66 12.86 1.74 -14.28
C MET A 66 13.50 3.12 -14.36
N LEU A 67 12.83 4.09 -14.95
CA LEU A 67 13.32 5.48 -14.99
C LEU A 67 13.38 6.12 -13.60
N ALA A 68 12.51 5.69 -12.68
CA ALA A 68 12.54 6.09 -11.27
C ALA A 68 13.54 5.28 -10.41
N GLY A 69 14.28 4.35 -11.01
CA GLY A 69 15.24 3.49 -10.31
C GLY A 69 14.64 2.28 -9.62
N MET A 70 13.36 1.95 -9.89
CA MET A 70 12.67 0.80 -9.32
C MET A 70 12.65 -0.37 -10.30
N ARG A 71 12.87 -1.59 -9.77
CA ARG A 71 12.77 -2.81 -10.57
C ARG A 71 11.31 -3.26 -10.64
N PRO A 72 10.72 -3.43 -11.84
CA PRO A 72 9.41 -4.03 -12.00
C PRO A 72 9.35 -5.48 -11.48
N ILE A 73 8.27 -5.86 -10.85
CA ILE A 73 8.06 -7.19 -10.23
C ILE A 73 6.82 -7.86 -10.84
N ASN A 74 5.66 -7.29 -10.60
CA ASN A 74 4.37 -7.71 -11.15
C ASN A 74 3.38 -6.54 -11.11
N ASN A 75 2.26 -6.68 -11.79
CA ASN A 75 1.27 -5.62 -11.95
C ASN A 75 0.78 -5.02 -10.61
N ILE A 76 0.62 -5.81 -9.56
CA ILE A 76 0.12 -5.32 -8.26
C ILE A 76 1.19 -4.49 -7.56
N VAL A 77 2.38 -5.04 -7.39
CA VAL A 77 3.50 -4.33 -6.74
C VAL A 77 3.87 -3.07 -7.54
N ASP A 78 3.89 -3.18 -8.85
CA ASP A 78 4.26 -2.09 -9.74
C ASP A 78 3.24 -0.95 -9.70
N ILE A 79 1.95 -1.25 -9.63
CA ILE A 79 0.89 -0.23 -9.44
C ILE A 79 1.05 0.47 -8.10
N THR A 80 1.31 -0.25 -7.00
CA THR A 80 1.50 0.38 -5.69
C THR A 80 2.71 1.32 -5.71
N ASN A 81 3.81 0.92 -6.33
CA ASN A 81 5.00 1.75 -6.49
C ASN A 81 4.75 2.96 -7.40
N PHE A 82 4.04 2.77 -8.51
CA PHE A 82 3.70 3.86 -9.41
C PHE A 82 2.84 4.94 -8.71
N VAL A 83 1.79 4.53 -8.00
CA VAL A 83 0.93 5.46 -7.26
C VAL A 83 1.72 6.16 -6.16
N MET A 84 2.60 5.46 -5.47
CA MET A 84 3.49 6.08 -4.47
C MET A 84 4.39 7.15 -5.10
N LEU A 85 4.99 6.89 -6.26
CA LEU A 85 5.80 7.87 -6.97
C LEU A 85 4.98 9.09 -7.43
N GLU A 86 3.75 8.87 -7.88
CA GLU A 86 2.88 9.92 -8.39
C GLU A 86 2.31 10.81 -7.27
N THR A 87 1.89 10.21 -6.17
CA THR A 87 1.16 10.89 -5.10
C THR A 87 1.96 11.14 -3.83
N GLY A 88 3.07 10.43 -3.64
CA GLY A 88 3.83 10.42 -2.39
C GLY A 88 3.23 9.54 -1.31
N GLN A 89 2.12 8.81 -1.61
CA GLN A 89 1.41 7.99 -0.65
C GLN A 89 1.77 6.51 -0.84
N PRO A 90 2.44 5.87 0.12
CA PRO A 90 2.70 4.44 0.09
C PRO A 90 1.40 3.62 0.15
N LEU A 91 1.37 2.51 -0.58
CA LEU A 91 0.28 1.54 -0.57
C LEU A 91 0.81 0.17 -0.20
N HIS A 92 -0.02 -0.59 0.51
CA HIS A 92 0.20 -1.99 0.79
C HIS A 92 -0.85 -2.84 0.07
N ALA A 93 -0.44 -3.96 -0.51
CA ALA A 93 -1.33 -4.92 -1.14
C ALA A 93 -1.21 -6.27 -0.42
N TYR A 94 -2.32 -6.78 0.05
CA TYR A 94 -2.40 -8.06 0.73
C TYR A 94 -3.31 -9.02 -0.02
N ASP A 95 -2.94 -10.28 -0.05
CA ASP A 95 -3.79 -11.36 -0.52
C ASP A 95 -4.89 -11.61 0.53
N LEU A 96 -6.12 -11.30 0.17
CA LEU A 96 -7.26 -11.38 1.11
C LEU A 96 -7.45 -12.79 1.66
N ASP A 97 -7.17 -13.82 0.86
CA ASP A 97 -7.30 -15.23 1.28
C ASP A 97 -6.23 -15.64 2.31
N LYS A 98 -5.18 -14.84 2.47
CA LYS A 98 -4.09 -15.06 3.44
C LYS A 98 -4.22 -14.21 4.69
N LEU A 99 -5.12 -13.23 4.70
CA LEU A 99 -5.36 -12.43 5.90
C LEU A 99 -6.11 -13.23 6.96
N ASN A 100 -5.66 -13.13 8.18
CA ASN A 100 -6.27 -13.79 9.31
C ASN A 100 -7.10 -12.80 10.15
N GLY A 101 -8.34 -12.58 9.74
CA GLY A 101 -9.26 -11.67 10.42
C GLY A 101 -9.07 -10.20 10.02
N ASN A 102 -9.30 -9.30 10.96
CA ASN A 102 -9.18 -7.86 10.72
C ASN A 102 -7.71 -7.40 10.65
N ILE A 103 -7.47 -6.34 9.88
CA ILE A 103 -6.20 -5.61 9.92
C ILE A 103 -6.22 -4.65 11.10
N THR A 104 -5.14 -4.61 11.86
CA THR A 104 -4.95 -3.70 12.99
C THR A 104 -3.70 -2.87 12.77
N ILE A 105 -3.85 -1.56 12.88
CA ILE A 105 -2.72 -0.62 12.91
C ILE A 105 -2.46 -0.29 14.36
N ARG A 106 -1.27 -0.62 14.84
CA ARG A 106 -0.85 -0.47 16.23
C ARG A 106 0.63 -0.19 16.35
N GLU A 107 1.06 0.18 17.52
CA GLU A 107 2.47 0.11 17.88
C GLU A 107 2.87 -1.35 18.10
N SER A 108 4.13 -1.67 17.83
CA SER A 108 4.63 -3.03 18.04
C SER A 108 4.71 -3.36 19.53
N ASP A 109 4.63 -4.63 19.86
CA ASP A 109 4.91 -5.13 21.19
C ASP A 109 6.43 -5.15 21.46
N GLU A 110 6.80 -5.18 22.73
CA GLU A 110 8.21 -5.22 23.10
C GLU A 110 8.86 -6.52 22.63
N CYS A 111 9.96 -6.38 21.89
CA CYS A 111 10.70 -7.52 21.33
C CYS A 111 9.93 -8.35 20.28
N GLU A 112 8.87 -7.81 19.72
CA GLU A 112 8.20 -8.43 18.59
C GLU A 112 9.17 -8.58 17.41
N ILE A 113 9.11 -9.69 16.71
CA ILE A 113 10.00 -9.98 15.58
C ILE A 113 9.17 -10.04 14.31
N VAL A 114 9.62 -9.32 13.28
CA VAL A 114 9.04 -9.39 11.93
C VAL A 114 10.09 -9.89 10.95
N LYS A 115 9.66 -10.79 10.06
CA LYS A 115 10.47 -11.19 8.92
C LYS A 115 10.24 -10.22 7.77
N THR A 116 11.26 -9.47 7.41
CA THR A 116 11.19 -8.48 6.34
C THR A 116 11.35 -9.13 4.95
N ILE A 117 11.04 -8.37 3.88
CA ILE A 117 11.03 -8.87 2.48
C ILE A 117 12.42 -9.39 2.05
N ASP A 118 13.50 -8.88 2.63
CA ASP A 118 14.87 -9.36 2.44
C ASP A 118 15.16 -10.70 3.14
N GLY A 119 14.19 -11.23 3.90
CA GLY A 119 14.28 -12.50 4.60
C GLY A 119 14.92 -12.41 5.98
N GLU A 120 15.30 -11.22 6.44
CA GLU A 120 15.92 -10.98 7.73
C GLU A 120 14.87 -10.85 8.85
N ASP A 121 15.18 -11.44 10.00
CA ASP A 121 14.38 -11.27 11.21
C ASP A 121 14.79 -9.98 11.93
N ARG A 122 13.87 -9.04 12.02
CA ARG A 122 14.08 -7.73 12.65
C ARG A 122 13.29 -7.63 13.94
N LYS A 123 14.00 -7.30 15.01
CA LYS A 123 13.39 -7.03 16.30
C LYS A 123 12.84 -5.61 16.30
N LEU A 124 11.57 -5.50 16.67
CA LEU A 124 10.86 -4.23 16.76
C LEU A 124 10.97 -3.65 18.17
N ASP A 125 10.83 -2.35 18.29
CA ASP A 125 10.65 -1.64 19.55
C ASP A 125 9.26 -0.97 19.59
N LYS A 126 8.81 -0.66 20.80
CA LYS A 126 7.45 -0.10 21.05
C LYS A 126 7.15 1.22 20.34
N SER A 127 8.13 1.90 19.77
CA SER A 127 7.92 3.15 19.04
C SER A 127 7.52 2.92 17.57
N MET A 128 7.73 1.70 17.07
CA MET A 128 7.49 1.35 15.68
C MET A 128 6.02 1.09 15.42
N LEU A 129 5.52 1.64 14.33
CA LEU A 129 4.16 1.41 13.84
C LEU A 129 4.13 0.18 12.96
N VAL A 130 3.16 -0.69 13.18
CA VAL A 130 3.01 -1.94 12.44
C VAL A 130 1.60 -2.12 11.91
N ILE A 131 1.50 -2.85 10.81
CA ILE A 131 0.26 -3.40 10.29
C ILE A 131 0.24 -4.87 10.71
N ALA A 132 -0.80 -5.28 11.41
CA ALA A 132 -0.93 -6.63 11.95
C ALA A 132 -2.30 -7.24 11.65
N ASP A 133 -2.37 -8.54 11.64
CA ASP A 133 -3.60 -9.31 11.72
C ASP A 133 -3.56 -10.25 12.94
N LYS A 134 -4.47 -11.22 13.03
CA LYS A 134 -4.49 -12.18 14.15
C LYS A 134 -3.27 -13.13 14.17
N SER A 135 -2.54 -13.25 13.08
CA SER A 135 -1.34 -14.09 12.99
C SER A 135 -0.06 -13.36 13.41
N GLY A 136 -0.09 -12.03 13.48
CA GLY A 136 1.05 -11.18 13.86
C GLY A 136 1.25 -10.01 12.91
N VAL A 137 2.47 -9.47 12.88
CA VAL A 137 2.85 -8.36 12.00
C VAL A 137 2.91 -8.83 10.54
N ILE A 138 2.24 -8.08 9.67
CA ILE A 138 2.18 -8.33 8.22
C ILE A 138 2.75 -7.17 7.38
N GLY A 139 3.12 -6.04 8.03
CA GLY A 139 3.71 -4.87 7.41
C GLY A 139 4.07 -3.76 8.39
#